data_f9185ba8d16fb3f796f3667b41737276
#
_entry.id   f9185ba8d16fb3f796f3667b41737276
#
_cell.length_a   1.000
_cell.length_b   1.000
_cell.length_c   1.000
_cell.angle_alpha   90.00
_cell.angle_beta   90.00
_cell.angle_gamma   90.00
#
_symmetry.space_group_name_H-M   'P 1'
#
loop_
_entity.id
_entity.type
_entity.pdbx_description
1 polymer ?
#
loop_
_entity_poly.entity_id
_entity_poly.type
_entity_poly.pdbx_seq_one_letter_code
_entity_poly.pdbx_strand_id
1 'polypeptide(L)'
;MKATEKTFNGLRISGFIALFLLLALSGLCCYLIAGTNETWSVITGIVGLCLLVVCLLGFMEIEPNNARVMLFFGKYKGTITDNGFFWVNPLYSKKKITLRARNLDVPPIKVNDKVGNPVMIGAVMVWKVKDTYKAMFDIDSSSISISSNKSFISLGESSELSQRMQNYENFVQIQSDAAIRKIAGMY
;
A
#
# COMPACT_ATOMS: atom_id res chain seq x y z
N MET A 1 -17.02 14.99 5.14
CA MET A 1 -15.66 15.49 5.46
C MET A 1 -14.75 15.20 4.27
N LYS A 2 -14.22 16.21 3.58
CA LYS A 2 -13.20 15.98 2.54
C LYS A 2 -11.90 15.58 3.24
N ALA A 3 -11.64 14.29 3.35
CA ALA A 3 -10.35 13.83 3.82
C ALA A 3 -9.35 14.03 2.68
N THR A 4 -8.49 15.01 2.84
CA THR A 4 -7.37 15.27 1.94
C THR A 4 -6.21 14.37 2.31
N GLU A 5 -5.44 13.95 1.32
CA GLU A 5 -4.19 13.23 1.52
C GLU A 5 -3.31 14.01 2.50
N LYS A 6 -2.85 13.34 3.56
CA LYS A 6 -1.95 13.91 4.56
C LYS A 6 -0.61 13.21 4.48
N THR A 7 0.45 13.99 4.47
CA THR A 7 1.80 13.45 4.69
C THR A 7 1.88 12.87 6.10
N PHE A 8 2.57 11.76 6.25
CA PHE A 8 2.74 11.12 7.55
C PHE A 8 3.69 11.96 8.44
N ASN A 9 3.17 12.49 9.54
CA ASN A 9 3.92 13.30 10.52
C ASN A 9 4.31 12.48 11.78
N GLY A 10 4.28 11.16 11.71
CA GLY A 10 4.71 10.30 12.84
C GLY A 10 6.23 10.17 12.91
N LEU A 11 6.71 9.59 14.02
CA LEU A 11 8.12 9.24 14.22
C LEU A 11 8.58 8.30 13.09
N ARG A 12 9.47 8.79 12.25
CA ARG A 12 10.20 8.03 11.24
C ARG A 12 11.70 8.21 11.47
N ILE A 13 12.39 7.11 11.64
CA ILE A 13 13.84 7.08 11.84
C ILE A 13 14.45 6.40 10.62
N SER A 14 15.64 6.83 10.19
CA SER A 14 16.39 6.10 9.17
C SER A 14 16.56 4.64 9.62
N GLY A 15 16.21 3.69 8.76
CA GLY A 15 16.27 2.27 9.06
C GLY A 15 17.67 1.81 9.45
N PHE A 16 18.73 2.41 8.87
CA PHE A 16 20.12 2.09 9.20
C PHE A 16 20.46 2.47 10.64
N ILE A 17 20.04 3.65 11.10
CA ILE A 17 20.25 4.11 12.48
C ILE A 17 19.51 3.21 13.44
N ALA A 18 18.25 2.90 13.15
CA ALA A 18 17.44 2.00 13.96
C ALA A 18 18.04 0.59 14.03
N LEU A 19 18.53 0.07 12.92
CA LEU A 19 19.17 -1.25 12.86
C LEU A 19 20.44 -1.30 13.72
N PHE A 20 21.30 -0.28 13.64
CA PHE A 20 22.51 -0.19 14.46
C PHE A 20 22.17 -0.13 15.96
N LEU A 21 21.15 0.66 16.32
CA LEU A 21 20.71 0.79 17.70
C LEU A 21 20.13 -0.52 18.23
N LEU A 22 19.35 -1.25 17.43
CA LEU A 22 18.81 -2.57 17.81
C LEU A 22 19.92 -3.61 17.94
N LEU A 23 20.95 -3.59 17.09
CA LEU A 23 22.11 -4.46 17.23
C LEU A 23 22.89 -4.18 18.51
N ALA A 24 23.14 -2.92 18.83
CA ALA A 24 23.80 -2.55 20.08
C ALA A 24 22.99 -3.01 21.31
N LEU A 25 21.66 -2.82 21.27
CA LEU A 25 20.77 -3.23 22.34
C LEU A 25 20.69 -4.75 22.49
N SER A 26 20.71 -5.50 21.35
CA SER A 26 20.74 -6.97 21.40
C SER A 26 22.04 -7.50 22.03
N GLY A 27 23.18 -6.88 21.71
CA GLY A 27 24.46 -7.20 22.33
C GLY A 27 24.45 -6.97 23.85
N LEU A 28 23.83 -5.87 24.27
CA LEU A 28 23.65 -5.56 25.70
C LEU A 28 22.78 -6.62 26.41
N CYS A 29 21.66 -7.02 25.80
CA CYS A 29 20.79 -8.06 26.33
C CYS A 29 21.54 -9.42 26.46
N CYS A 30 22.31 -9.81 25.44
CA CYS A 30 23.12 -11.01 25.47
C CYS A 30 24.19 -10.95 26.57
N TYR A 31 24.83 -9.80 26.77
CA TYR A 31 25.82 -9.59 27.82
C TYR A 31 25.20 -9.76 29.21
N LEU A 32 23.99 -9.22 29.43
CA LEU A 32 23.26 -9.36 30.69
C LEU A 32 22.86 -10.82 31.00
N ILE A 33 22.54 -11.60 29.96
CA ILE A 33 22.18 -13.02 30.08
C ILE A 33 23.44 -13.85 30.43
N ALA A 34 24.55 -13.59 29.75
CA ALA A 34 25.76 -14.41 29.88
C ALA A 34 26.68 -13.99 31.01
N GLY A 35 26.66 -12.70 31.39
CA GLY A 35 27.65 -12.11 32.31
C GLY A 35 27.26 -12.13 33.76
N THR A 36 26.01 -12.44 34.10
CA THR A 36 25.52 -12.40 35.48
C THR A 36 24.73 -13.67 35.82
N ASN A 37 25.09 -14.31 36.95
CA ASN A 37 24.35 -15.48 37.48
C ASN A 37 23.12 -15.09 38.32
N GLU A 38 22.75 -13.80 38.31
CA GLU A 38 21.60 -13.27 39.00
C GLU A 38 20.33 -13.59 38.20
N THR A 39 19.34 -14.26 38.82
CA THR A 39 18.06 -14.63 38.15
C THR A 39 17.32 -13.43 37.60
N TRP A 40 17.38 -12.28 38.24
CA TRP A 40 16.73 -11.04 37.75
C TRP A 40 17.33 -10.48 36.46
N SER A 41 18.64 -10.59 36.28
CA SER A 41 19.30 -10.13 35.04
C SER A 41 19.00 -11.03 33.86
N VAL A 42 18.87 -12.32 34.07
CA VAL A 42 18.44 -13.27 33.02
C VAL A 42 17.01 -12.99 32.59
N ILE A 43 16.10 -12.76 33.53
CA ILE A 43 14.69 -12.42 33.20
C ILE A 43 14.61 -11.11 32.41
N THR A 44 15.31 -10.06 32.85
CA THR A 44 15.32 -8.77 32.14
C THR A 44 15.92 -8.89 30.74
N GLY A 45 16.97 -9.71 30.57
CA GLY A 45 17.57 -9.99 29.25
C GLY A 45 16.60 -10.69 28.29
N ILE A 46 15.87 -11.70 28.78
CA ILE A 46 14.86 -12.42 27.98
C ILE A 46 13.71 -11.49 27.56
N VAL A 47 13.17 -10.69 28.49
CA VAL A 47 12.12 -9.72 28.20
C VAL A 47 12.61 -8.68 27.18
N GLY A 48 13.84 -8.19 27.32
CA GLY A 48 14.46 -7.27 26.37
C GLY A 48 14.56 -7.88 24.96
N LEU A 49 14.95 -9.14 24.87
CA LEU A 49 15.06 -9.86 23.59
C LEU A 49 13.70 -10.06 22.93
N CYS A 50 12.65 -10.36 23.67
CA CYS A 50 11.27 -10.43 23.17
C CYS A 50 10.80 -9.07 22.62
N LEU A 51 11.09 -7.96 23.32
CA LEU A 51 10.77 -6.61 22.84
C LEU A 51 11.53 -6.26 21.56
N LEU A 52 12.78 -6.67 21.44
CA LEU A 52 13.57 -6.47 20.21
C LEU A 52 12.94 -7.16 19.01
N VAL A 53 12.44 -8.38 19.15
CA VAL A 53 11.72 -9.10 18.06
C VAL A 53 10.51 -8.31 17.60
N VAL A 54 9.74 -7.72 18.50
CA VAL A 54 8.60 -6.86 18.15
C VAL A 54 9.08 -5.59 17.42
N CYS A 55 10.19 -4.99 17.84
CA CYS A 55 10.76 -3.82 17.18
C CYS A 55 11.22 -4.09 15.74
N LEU A 56 11.65 -5.33 15.43
CA LEU A 56 12.03 -5.72 14.07
C LEU A 56 10.86 -5.61 13.07
N LEU A 57 9.61 -5.78 13.49
CA LEU A 57 8.43 -5.58 12.65
C LEU A 57 8.22 -4.12 12.23
N GLY A 58 8.96 -3.18 12.86
CA GLY A 58 8.92 -1.76 12.53
C GLY A 58 9.58 -1.40 11.21
N PHE A 59 10.50 -2.21 10.70
CA PHE A 59 11.23 -1.92 9.47
C PHE A 59 10.32 -1.95 8.24
N MET A 60 10.59 -1.03 7.32
CA MET A 60 9.94 -0.98 6.03
C MET A 60 10.84 -0.36 4.98
N GLU A 61 10.71 -0.84 3.76
CA GLU A 61 11.35 -0.32 2.57
C GLU A 61 10.30 0.33 1.67
N ILE A 62 10.64 1.47 1.08
CA ILE A 62 9.81 2.19 0.12
C ILE A 62 10.61 2.38 -1.16
N GLU A 63 10.20 1.67 -2.20
CA GLU A 63 10.80 1.76 -3.52
C GLU A 63 10.40 3.08 -4.20
N PRO A 64 11.18 3.59 -5.17
CA PRO A 64 10.81 4.73 -5.99
C PRO A 64 9.46 4.52 -6.70
N ASN A 65 8.62 5.57 -6.73
CA ASN A 65 7.27 5.55 -7.28
C ASN A 65 6.31 4.57 -6.58
N ASN A 66 6.58 4.25 -5.32
CA ASN A 66 5.65 3.59 -4.43
C ASN A 66 5.38 4.47 -3.21
N ALA A 67 4.24 4.25 -2.58
CA ALA A 67 3.86 4.91 -1.35
C ALA A 67 3.40 3.87 -0.32
N ARG A 68 3.56 4.23 0.95
CA ARG A 68 3.04 3.45 2.08
C ARG A 68 1.96 4.25 2.80
N VAL A 69 0.76 3.72 2.81
CA VAL A 69 -0.36 4.26 3.58
C VAL A 69 -0.30 3.72 4.99
N MET A 70 -0.25 4.62 5.97
CA MET A 70 -0.10 4.30 7.39
C MET A 70 -1.44 4.36 8.10
N LEU A 71 -1.82 3.24 8.70
CA LEU A 71 -3.04 3.10 9.49
C LEU A 71 -2.67 2.76 10.93
N PHE A 72 -3.28 3.44 11.88
CA PHE A 72 -3.15 3.13 13.29
C PHE A 72 -4.51 2.68 13.83
N PHE A 73 -4.63 1.39 14.14
CA PHE A 73 -5.89 0.78 14.56
C PHE A 73 -7.08 1.16 13.67
N GLY A 74 -6.88 1.07 12.33
CA GLY A 74 -7.92 1.41 11.34
C GLY A 74 -8.05 2.91 11.02
N LYS A 75 -7.42 3.81 11.79
CA LYS A 75 -7.45 5.25 11.52
C LYS A 75 -6.30 5.64 10.59
N TYR A 76 -6.62 6.34 9.49
CA TYR A 76 -5.62 6.89 8.59
C TYR A 76 -4.79 7.98 9.28
N LYS A 77 -3.48 7.82 9.25
CA LYS A 77 -2.51 8.76 9.86
C LYS A 77 -1.71 9.54 8.84
N GLY A 78 -1.62 9.06 7.63
CA GLY A 78 -0.91 9.72 6.54
C GLY A 78 -0.27 8.73 5.58
N THR A 79 0.32 9.27 4.52
CA THR A 79 1.04 8.50 3.50
C THR A 79 2.50 8.94 3.47
N ILE A 80 3.40 7.98 3.30
CA ILE A 80 4.83 8.22 3.08
C ILE A 80 5.13 7.91 1.62
N THR A 81 5.61 8.93 0.90
CA THR A 81 6.02 8.84 -0.50
C THR A 81 7.52 8.89 -0.69
N ASP A 82 8.26 9.28 0.36
CA ASP A 82 9.70 9.35 0.32
C ASP A 82 10.27 7.93 0.19
N ASN A 83 11.10 7.71 -0.80
CA ASN A 83 11.80 6.44 -1.00
C ASN A 83 12.94 6.27 -0.01
N GLY A 84 13.19 5.03 0.38
CA GLY A 84 14.27 4.68 1.30
C GLY A 84 13.91 3.59 2.30
N PHE A 85 14.84 3.35 3.21
CA PHE A 85 14.70 2.39 4.29
C PHE A 85 14.42 3.13 5.60
N PHE A 86 13.26 2.85 6.19
CA PHE A 86 12.77 3.54 7.39
C PHE A 86 12.35 2.55 8.46
N TRP A 87 12.45 3.00 9.70
CA TRP A 87 11.84 2.35 10.85
C TRP A 87 10.68 3.21 11.37
N VAL A 88 9.54 2.57 11.54
CA VAL A 88 8.32 3.18 12.07
C VAL A 88 7.75 2.24 13.12
N ASN A 89 7.03 2.77 14.09
CA ASN A 89 6.40 1.99 15.15
C ASN A 89 5.68 0.75 14.58
N PRO A 90 5.96 -0.45 15.08
CA PRO A 90 5.38 -1.71 14.59
C PRO A 90 3.85 -1.80 14.69
N LEU A 91 3.23 -0.99 15.53
CA LEU A 91 1.76 -0.95 15.69
C LEU A 91 1.02 -0.33 14.49
N TYR A 92 1.73 0.29 13.57
CA TYR A 92 1.12 0.79 12.33
C TYR A 92 0.93 -0.34 11.33
N SER A 93 -0.28 -0.47 10.80
CA SER A 93 -0.54 -1.26 9.59
C SER A 93 -0.06 -0.48 8.37
N LYS A 94 0.79 -1.11 7.57
CA LYS A 94 1.49 -0.53 6.42
C LYS A 94 0.88 -1.11 5.15
N LYS A 95 0.23 -0.28 4.32
CA LYS A 95 -0.37 -0.72 3.06
C LYS A 95 0.39 -0.12 1.89
N LYS A 96 0.97 -0.97 1.04
CA LYS A 96 1.72 -0.55 -0.16
C LYS A 96 0.75 -0.16 -1.28
N ILE A 97 1.06 0.92 -2.00
CA ILE A 97 0.37 1.36 -3.20
C ILE A 97 1.41 1.86 -4.22
N THR A 98 1.22 1.56 -5.50
CA THR A 98 2.13 2.05 -6.54
C THR A 98 1.58 3.32 -7.18
N LEU A 99 2.48 4.27 -7.43
CA LEU A 99 2.22 5.54 -8.11
C LEU A 99 2.72 5.53 -9.56
N ARG A 100 3.20 4.36 -10.03
CA ARG A 100 3.69 4.18 -11.40
C ARG A 100 2.55 4.34 -12.39
N ALA A 101 2.82 4.99 -13.52
CA ALA A 101 1.87 5.05 -14.63
C ALA A 101 1.68 3.65 -15.23
N ARG A 102 0.46 3.35 -15.64
CA ARG A 102 0.07 2.11 -16.31
C ARG A 102 -0.69 2.40 -17.58
N ASN A 103 -0.49 1.54 -18.57
CA ASN A 103 -1.26 1.57 -19.81
C ASN A 103 -2.47 0.66 -19.65
N LEU A 104 -3.61 1.13 -20.13
CA LEU A 104 -4.85 0.39 -20.24
C LEU A 104 -5.29 0.43 -21.71
N ASP A 105 -5.41 -0.73 -22.31
CA ASP A 105 -5.98 -0.91 -23.62
C ASP A 105 -7.47 -1.22 -23.46
N VAL A 106 -8.31 -0.26 -23.85
CA VAL A 106 -9.77 -0.39 -23.78
C VAL A 106 -10.23 -1.02 -25.08
N PRO A 107 -10.81 -2.24 -25.04
CA PRO A 107 -11.28 -2.91 -26.22
C PRO A 107 -12.33 -2.08 -26.95
N PRO A 108 -12.42 -2.18 -28.30
CA PRO A 108 -13.39 -1.41 -29.08
C PRO A 108 -14.82 -1.67 -28.62
N ILE A 109 -15.52 -0.61 -28.24
CA ILE A 109 -16.94 -0.66 -27.88
C ILE A 109 -17.81 -0.10 -28.99
N LYS A 110 -18.96 -0.72 -29.20
CA LYS A 110 -19.98 -0.24 -30.16
C LYS A 110 -20.81 0.84 -29.47
N VAL A 111 -20.82 2.03 -30.06
CA VAL A 111 -21.61 3.18 -29.60
C VAL A 111 -22.38 3.77 -30.78
N ASN A 112 -23.49 4.45 -30.49
CA ASN A 112 -24.20 5.19 -31.50
C ASN A 112 -23.81 6.67 -31.43
N ASP A 113 -23.61 7.27 -32.58
CA ASP A 113 -23.44 8.72 -32.72
C ASP A 113 -24.77 9.46 -32.50
N LYS A 114 -24.76 10.77 -32.57
CA LYS A 114 -25.96 11.61 -32.41
C LYS A 114 -27.05 11.32 -33.48
N VAL A 115 -26.65 10.87 -34.65
CA VAL A 115 -27.56 10.54 -35.74
C VAL A 115 -28.10 9.11 -35.63
N GLY A 116 -27.53 8.30 -34.74
CA GLY A 116 -27.93 6.91 -34.50
C GLY A 116 -27.11 5.87 -35.28
N ASN A 117 -26.02 6.28 -35.94
CA ASN A 117 -25.16 5.34 -36.64
C ASN A 117 -24.24 4.59 -35.65
N PRO A 118 -24.10 3.28 -35.78
CA PRO A 118 -23.20 2.51 -34.92
C PRO A 118 -21.74 2.70 -35.36
N VAL A 119 -20.91 3.17 -34.43
CA VAL A 119 -19.46 3.31 -34.60
C VAL A 119 -18.71 2.47 -33.57
N MET A 120 -17.53 1.96 -33.94
CA MET A 120 -16.65 1.23 -33.06
C MET A 120 -15.52 2.15 -32.60
N ILE A 121 -15.40 2.34 -31.29
CA ILE A 121 -14.37 3.21 -30.69
C ILE A 121 -13.50 2.38 -29.75
N GLY A 122 -12.21 2.30 -30.05
CA GLY A 122 -11.18 1.79 -29.17
C GLY A 122 -10.33 2.94 -28.61
N ALA A 123 -9.76 2.76 -27.44
CA ALA A 123 -8.91 3.77 -26.81
C ALA A 123 -7.73 3.12 -26.08
N VAL A 124 -6.58 3.78 -26.11
CA VAL A 124 -5.44 3.47 -25.27
C VAL A 124 -5.28 4.59 -24.26
N MET A 125 -5.21 4.24 -22.99
CA MET A 125 -5.24 5.19 -21.88
C MET A 125 -4.06 4.97 -20.95
N VAL A 126 -3.43 6.06 -20.52
CA VAL A 126 -2.38 6.03 -19.49
C VAL A 126 -2.96 6.62 -18.21
N TRP A 127 -2.86 5.88 -17.13
CA TRP A 127 -3.38 6.30 -15.84
C TRP A 127 -2.39 6.06 -14.70
N LYS A 128 -2.51 6.79 -13.62
CA LYS A 128 -1.75 6.61 -12.38
C LYS A 128 -2.56 7.06 -11.17
N VAL A 129 -2.22 6.50 -10.01
CA VAL A 129 -2.79 6.95 -8.74
C VAL A 129 -2.17 8.30 -8.37
N LYS A 130 -3.02 9.31 -8.14
CA LYS A 130 -2.60 10.65 -7.70
C LYS A 130 -2.83 10.84 -6.20
N ASP A 131 -3.99 10.42 -5.69
CA ASP A 131 -4.40 10.56 -4.29
C ASP A 131 -4.51 9.17 -3.67
N THR A 132 -3.55 8.84 -2.79
CA THR A 132 -3.46 7.52 -2.16
C THR A 132 -4.60 7.27 -1.18
N TYR A 133 -5.11 8.32 -0.52
CA TYR A 133 -6.23 8.20 0.40
C TYR A 133 -7.50 7.79 -0.35
N LYS A 134 -7.85 8.52 -1.41
CA LYS A 134 -9.05 8.23 -2.21
C LYS A 134 -8.96 6.86 -2.88
N ALA A 135 -7.80 6.53 -3.45
CA ALA A 135 -7.60 5.22 -4.05
C ALA A 135 -7.81 4.08 -3.04
N MET A 136 -7.35 4.25 -1.79
CA MET A 136 -7.43 3.20 -0.79
C MET A 136 -8.80 3.06 -0.13
N PHE A 137 -9.55 4.16 0.04
CA PHE A 137 -10.76 4.20 0.87
C PHE A 137 -12.03 4.59 0.15
N ASP A 138 -11.94 5.34 -0.96
CA ASP A 138 -13.10 5.80 -1.71
C ASP A 138 -13.46 4.85 -2.87
N ILE A 139 -12.48 4.07 -3.37
CA ILE A 139 -12.72 3.08 -4.41
C ILE A 139 -13.07 1.75 -3.73
N ASP A 140 -14.33 1.37 -3.77
CA ASP A 140 -14.78 0.09 -3.28
C ASP A 140 -14.38 -1.02 -4.27
N SER A 141 -13.39 -1.82 -3.86
CA SER A 141 -12.92 -2.96 -4.62
C SER A 141 -13.79 -4.21 -4.47
N SER A 142 -14.77 -4.18 -3.55
CA SER A 142 -15.64 -5.33 -3.27
C SER A 142 -16.75 -5.52 -4.31
N SER A 143 -17.15 -4.45 -5.01
CA SER A 143 -18.23 -4.48 -5.99
C SER A 143 -17.84 -5.09 -7.35
N ILE A 144 -16.55 -5.32 -7.61
CA ILE A 144 -16.03 -5.80 -8.91
C ILE A 144 -15.58 -7.28 -8.84
N SER A 145 -15.77 -7.95 -7.74
CA SER A 145 -15.46 -9.38 -7.60
C SER A 145 -16.50 -10.29 -8.26
N ILE A 146 -16.77 -10.08 -9.56
CA ILE A 146 -17.40 -11.09 -10.40
C ILE A 146 -16.25 -11.88 -11.03
N SER A 147 -16.07 -13.08 -10.50
CA SER A 147 -15.21 -14.14 -11.05
C SER A 147 -13.73 -14.04 -10.75
N SER A 148 -13.35 -14.56 -9.61
CA SER A 148 -12.07 -15.28 -9.51
C SER A 148 -12.13 -16.24 -8.34
N ASN A 149 -11.96 -17.51 -8.64
CA ASN A 149 -11.67 -18.57 -7.66
C ASN A 149 -10.63 -18.05 -6.67
N LYS A 150 -11.06 -17.87 -5.43
CA LYS A 150 -10.17 -17.60 -4.31
C LYS A 150 -9.25 -18.78 -4.12
N SER A 151 -8.07 -18.72 -4.70
CA SER A 151 -6.94 -19.50 -4.20
C SER A 151 -6.55 -18.89 -2.85
N PHE A 152 -6.85 -19.60 -1.80
CA PHE A 152 -6.75 -19.20 -0.39
C PHE A 152 -5.30 -19.14 0.13
N ILE A 153 -4.29 -19.16 -0.74
CA ILE A 153 -2.87 -19.18 -0.36
C ILE A 153 -2.08 -18.22 -1.22
N SER A 154 -2.06 -16.94 -0.85
CA SER A 154 -0.92 -16.08 -1.17
C SER A 154 -0.69 -15.10 -0.03
N LEU A 155 0.02 -15.57 0.96
CA LEU A 155 0.62 -14.80 2.06
C LEU A 155 1.75 -13.91 1.55
N GLY A 156 1.44 -12.91 0.70
CA GLY A 156 2.43 -11.98 0.19
C GLY A 156 1.87 -10.59 -0.07
N GLU A 157 2.53 -9.57 0.45
CA GLU A 157 2.20 -8.15 0.23
C GLU A 157 2.12 -7.80 -1.27
N SER A 158 2.87 -8.51 -2.12
CA SER A 158 2.88 -8.36 -3.57
C SER A 158 1.57 -8.80 -4.24
N SER A 159 0.93 -9.85 -3.75
CA SER A 159 -0.34 -10.34 -4.31
C SER A 159 -1.50 -9.42 -3.96
N GLU A 160 -1.52 -8.91 -2.73
CA GLU A 160 -2.53 -7.92 -2.30
C GLU A 160 -2.41 -6.62 -3.10
N LEU A 161 -1.17 -6.17 -3.36
CA LEU A 161 -0.93 -5.00 -4.20
C LEU A 161 -1.42 -5.23 -5.63
N SER A 162 -1.08 -6.38 -6.24
CA SER A 162 -1.49 -6.71 -7.61
C SER A 162 -3.00 -6.76 -7.76
N GLN A 163 -3.69 -7.36 -6.81
CA GLN A 163 -5.15 -7.45 -6.81
C GLN A 163 -5.81 -6.06 -6.68
N ARG A 164 -5.29 -5.19 -5.82
CA ARG A 164 -5.78 -3.81 -5.72
C ARG A 164 -5.56 -3.03 -7.01
N MET A 165 -4.39 -3.17 -7.63
CA MET A 165 -4.10 -2.48 -8.87
C MET A 165 -5.00 -2.94 -10.01
N GLN A 166 -5.35 -4.22 -10.06
CA GLN A 166 -6.31 -4.76 -11.01
C GLN A 166 -7.73 -4.19 -10.78
N ASN A 167 -8.14 -4.04 -9.53
CA ASN A 167 -9.42 -3.41 -9.21
C ASN A 167 -9.47 -1.93 -9.65
N TYR A 168 -8.37 -1.20 -9.49
CA TYR A 168 -8.28 0.18 -10.00
C TYR A 168 -8.31 0.25 -11.51
N GLU A 169 -7.67 -0.68 -12.19
CA GLU A 169 -7.70 -0.81 -13.65
C GLU A 169 -9.11 -1.06 -14.16
N ASN A 170 -9.83 -2.01 -13.56
CA ASN A 170 -11.24 -2.27 -13.87
C ASN A 170 -12.12 -1.03 -13.62
N PHE A 171 -11.90 -0.32 -12.53
CA PHE A 171 -12.61 0.93 -12.24
C PHE A 171 -12.37 1.99 -13.31
N VAL A 172 -11.10 2.21 -13.72
CA VAL A 172 -10.74 3.15 -14.78
C VAL A 172 -11.37 2.73 -16.11
N GLN A 173 -11.36 1.44 -16.43
CA GLN A 173 -11.99 0.90 -17.65
C GLN A 173 -13.49 1.20 -17.69
N ILE A 174 -14.23 0.90 -16.64
CA ILE A 174 -15.68 1.17 -16.57
C ILE A 174 -15.98 2.67 -16.71
N GLN A 175 -15.19 3.53 -16.07
CA GLN A 175 -15.37 4.98 -16.16
C GLN A 175 -15.04 5.51 -17.57
N SER A 176 -14.03 4.93 -18.22
CA SER A 176 -13.67 5.30 -19.59
C SER A 176 -14.74 4.89 -20.59
N ASP A 177 -15.28 3.68 -20.48
CA ASP A 177 -16.39 3.21 -21.32
C ASP A 177 -17.62 4.12 -21.20
N ALA A 178 -17.96 4.51 -19.97
CA ALA A 178 -19.05 5.44 -19.72
C ALA A 178 -18.79 6.83 -20.35
N ALA A 179 -17.55 7.33 -20.23
CA ALA A 179 -17.15 8.60 -20.82
C ALA A 179 -17.19 8.58 -22.37
N ILE A 180 -16.68 7.50 -22.99
CA ILE A 180 -16.71 7.32 -24.44
C ILE A 180 -18.16 7.30 -24.97
N ARG A 181 -19.05 6.53 -24.32
CA ARG A 181 -20.48 6.50 -24.69
C ARG A 181 -21.14 7.88 -24.59
N LYS A 182 -20.83 8.62 -23.51
CA LYS A 182 -21.37 9.96 -23.31
C LYS A 182 -20.90 10.94 -24.38
N ILE A 183 -19.59 10.91 -24.72
CA ILE A 183 -19.01 11.80 -25.74
C ILE A 183 -19.57 11.45 -27.13
N ALA A 184 -19.57 10.17 -27.50
CA ALA A 184 -20.09 9.72 -28.79
C ALA A 184 -21.54 10.17 -29.04
N GLY A 185 -22.41 10.14 -28.02
CA GLY A 185 -23.77 10.62 -28.15
C GLY A 185 -23.93 12.15 -28.24
N MET A 186 -22.85 12.92 -28.10
CA MET A 186 -22.86 14.39 -28.29
C MET A 186 -22.55 14.82 -29.73
N TYR A 187 -21.81 13.99 -30.43
CA TYR A 187 -21.37 14.21 -31.81
C TYR A 187 -22.08 13.28 -32.80
#